data_8252b9b718756f49dbdda7e2d8fdf088
#
_entry.id   8252b9b718756f49dbdda7e2d8fdf088
#
_cell.length_a   1.000
_cell.length_b   1.000
_cell.length_c   1.000
_cell.angle_alpha   90.00
_cell.angle_beta   90.00
_cell.angle_gamma   90.00
#
_symmetry.space_group_name_H-M   'P 1'
#
loop_
_entity.id
_entity.type
_entity.pdbx_description
1 polymer ?
#
loop_
_entity_poly.entity_id
_entity_poly.type
_entity_poly.pdbx_seq_one_letter_code
_entity_poly.pdbx_strand_id
1 'polypeptide(L)'
;ISKMDAGGIQVAVIRGVDPVYGLSATTNFKSSLEKVPLIVSMSSFIDETTAMADLVLPDYVALEDWGDDIPDPGPGFAAVGFQQPVVVPFGQTDGRKYELVPAGEPRAFGDVLLTVADELGSAVSGALPWKSFQEIVQEGARGLYRTQSGKLPMADGSSVVAPSFASFWSGLLQRGGWWDQSSRPSTVGVFPKELPGPSTASFSGNPK
;
A
#
# COMPACT_ATOMS: atom_id res chain seq x y z
N ILE A 1 10.16 8.96 15.91
CA ILE A 1 10.30 10.28 16.55
C ILE A 1 11.73 10.43 17.06
N SER A 2 12.20 9.65 18.04
CA SER A 2 13.54 9.78 18.62
C SER A 2 14.70 9.80 17.60
N LYS A 3 14.58 9.05 16.50
CA LYS A 3 15.57 9.09 15.40
C LYS A 3 15.52 10.40 14.61
N MET A 4 14.35 10.99 14.41
CA MET A 4 14.21 12.31 13.80
C MET A 4 14.86 13.37 14.69
N ASP A 5 14.57 13.34 15.99
CA ASP A 5 15.14 14.27 16.98
C ASP A 5 16.67 14.22 17.04
N ALA A 6 17.24 13.03 16.85
CA ALA A 6 18.67 12.81 16.81
C ALA A 6 19.34 13.10 15.46
N GLY A 7 18.60 13.59 14.45
CA GLY A 7 19.10 13.81 13.08
C GLY A 7 19.41 12.54 12.30
N GLY A 8 18.92 11.40 12.76
CA GLY A 8 19.15 10.10 12.13
C GLY A 8 18.24 9.80 10.92
N ILE A 9 17.28 10.68 10.62
CA ILE A 9 16.42 10.59 9.45
C ILE A 9 16.72 11.76 8.53
N GLN A 10 17.19 11.45 7.31
CA GLN A 10 17.54 12.46 6.31
C GLN A 10 16.41 12.71 5.32
N VAL A 11 15.57 11.70 5.08
CA VAL A 11 14.42 11.78 4.18
C VAL A 11 13.24 11.08 4.84
N ALA A 12 12.10 11.73 4.88
CA ALA A 12 10.83 11.12 5.26
C ALA A 12 9.91 11.09 4.04
N VAL A 13 9.49 9.89 3.62
CA VAL A 13 8.43 9.71 2.61
C VAL A 13 7.17 9.26 3.32
N ILE A 14 6.11 10.05 3.20
CA ILE A 14 4.85 9.82 3.91
C ILE A 14 3.75 9.60 2.87
N ARG A 15 3.01 8.50 3.00
CA ARG A 15 1.92 8.14 2.09
C ARG A 15 0.74 7.56 2.85
N GLY A 16 -0.48 8.02 2.52
CA GLY A 16 -1.72 7.42 2.99
C GLY A 16 -2.02 7.60 4.47
N VAL A 17 -1.28 8.48 5.15
CA VAL A 17 -1.46 8.78 6.59
C VAL A 17 -1.20 10.26 6.85
N ASP A 18 -1.93 10.82 7.81
CA ASP A 18 -1.71 12.17 8.34
C ASP A 18 -1.32 12.11 9.82
N PRO A 19 -0.04 11.84 10.13
CA PRO A 19 0.40 11.71 11.50
C PRO A 19 0.47 13.03 12.26
N VAL A 20 0.53 14.18 11.57
CA VAL A 20 0.49 15.50 12.25
C VAL A 20 -0.86 15.76 12.88
N TYR A 21 -1.94 15.34 12.21
CA TYR A 21 -3.30 15.39 12.75
C TYR A 21 -3.60 14.20 13.65
N GLY A 22 -3.27 12.98 13.21
CA GLY A 22 -3.72 11.74 13.85
C GLY A 22 -3.01 11.37 15.16
N LEU A 23 -1.79 11.89 15.39
CA LEU A 23 -1.03 11.59 16.61
C LEU A 23 -1.32 12.62 17.70
N SER A 24 -1.32 12.13 18.95
CA SER A 24 -1.44 13.03 20.12
C SER A 24 -0.32 14.08 20.13
N ALA A 25 -0.65 15.32 20.49
CA ALA A 25 0.32 16.40 20.66
C ALA A 25 1.46 16.04 21.63
N THR A 26 1.22 15.14 22.58
CA THR A 26 2.24 14.66 23.54
C THR A 26 3.36 13.87 22.89
N THR A 27 3.17 13.41 21.65
CA THR A 27 4.22 12.69 20.89
C THR A 27 5.29 13.64 20.35
N ASN A 28 4.99 14.93 20.25
CA ASN A 28 5.84 15.94 19.61
C ASN A 28 6.21 15.60 18.15
N PHE A 29 5.37 14.81 17.45
CA PHE A 29 5.67 14.32 16.09
C PHE A 29 5.94 15.49 15.14
N LYS A 30 5.09 16.53 15.15
CA LYS A 30 5.24 17.69 14.27
C LYS A 30 6.62 18.35 14.42
N SER A 31 7.03 18.66 15.65
CA SER A 31 8.33 19.30 15.92
C SER A 31 9.53 18.41 15.62
N SER A 32 9.34 17.09 15.68
CA SER A 32 10.37 16.12 15.26
C SER A 32 10.46 16.02 13.75
N LEU A 33 9.32 16.08 13.05
CA LEU A 33 9.28 16.06 11.58
C LEU A 33 9.96 17.30 11.00
N GLU A 34 9.79 18.48 11.61
CA GLU A 34 10.46 19.73 11.20
C GLU A 34 11.99 19.66 11.18
N LYS A 35 12.58 18.65 11.85
CA LYS A 35 14.04 18.44 11.89
C LYS A 35 14.54 17.55 10.73
N VAL A 36 13.63 16.95 9.98
CA VAL A 36 13.98 16.10 8.84
C VAL A 36 14.33 16.99 7.64
N PRO A 37 15.53 16.85 7.04
CA PRO A 37 15.99 17.72 5.97
C PRO A 37 15.16 17.70 4.68
N LEU A 38 14.49 16.58 4.39
CA LEU A 38 13.62 16.43 3.23
C LEU A 38 12.37 15.63 3.60
N ILE A 39 11.23 16.27 3.46
CA ILE A 39 9.91 15.67 3.68
C ILE A 39 9.21 15.56 2.33
N VAL A 40 8.88 14.34 1.93
CA VAL A 40 8.12 14.04 0.71
C VAL A 40 6.76 13.50 1.12
N SER A 41 5.69 14.16 0.70
CA SER A 41 4.33 13.65 0.86
C SER A 41 3.80 13.12 -0.46
N MET A 42 3.32 11.87 -0.44
CA MET A 42 2.54 11.30 -1.53
C MET A 42 1.08 11.28 -1.11
N SER A 43 0.34 12.25 -1.59
CA SER A 43 -1.05 12.46 -1.20
C SER A 43 -1.87 13.06 -2.34
N SER A 44 -3.14 12.67 -2.40
CA SER A 44 -4.13 13.29 -3.31
C SER A 44 -4.78 14.53 -2.68
N PHE A 45 -4.47 14.85 -1.42
CA PHE A 45 -5.04 15.96 -0.66
C PHE A 45 -3.95 16.70 0.11
N ILE A 46 -4.17 18.00 0.32
CA ILE A 46 -3.32 18.81 1.20
C ILE A 46 -3.91 18.72 2.62
N ASP A 47 -3.35 17.79 3.40
CA ASP A 47 -3.61 17.63 4.84
C ASP A 47 -2.52 18.34 5.67
N GLU A 48 -2.58 18.23 7.00
CA GLU A 48 -1.67 18.88 7.92
C GLU A 48 -0.22 18.38 7.75
N THR A 49 -0.04 17.11 7.48
CA THR A 49 1.30 16.53 7.21
C THR A 49 1.81 16.95 5.84
N THR A 50 0.97 16.90 4.83
CA THR A 50 1.32 17.30 3.45
C THR A 50 1.68 18.79 3.38
N ALA A 51 1.02 19.64 4.19
CA ALA A 51 1.34 21.06 4.28
C ALA A 51 2.75 21.36 4.84
N MET A 52 3.39 20.37 5.48
CA MET A 52 4.78 20.47 5.97
C MET A 52 5.81 19.90 5.00
N ALA A 53 5.38 19.28 3.90
CA ALA A 53 6.28 18.63 2.96
C ALA A 53 7.04 19.65 2.10
N ASP A 54 8.33 19.38 1.86
CA ASP A 54 9.15 20.11 0.90
C ASP A 54 8.78 19.75 -0.55
N LEU A 55 8.31 18.51 -0.76
CA LEU A 55 7.87 18.01 -2.05
C LEU A 55 6.56 17.24 -1.90
N VAL A 56 5.56 17.64 -2.68
CA VAL A 56 4.28 16.92 -2.77
C VAL A 56 4.19 16.23 -4.12
N LEU A 57 4.04 14.91 -4.09
CA LEU A 57 3.82 14.10 -5.28
C LEU A 57 2.37 13.63 -5.27
N PRO A 58 1.54 14.05 -6.25
CA PRO A 58 0.16 13.58 -6.36
C PRO A 58 0.11 12.06 -6.54
N ASP A 59 -0.60 11.35 -5.65
CA ASP A 59 -0.78 9.91 -5.69
C ASP A 59 -2.12 9.54 -6.33
N TYR A 60 -2.21 8.32 -6.86
CA TYR A 60 -3.47 7.77 -7.33
C TYR A 60 -4.43 7.51 -6.16
N VAL A 61 -5.72 7.67 -6.42
CA VAL A 61 -6.75 7.13 -5.53
C VAL A 61 -6.95 5.64 -5.81
N ALA A 62 -7.53 4.91 -4.84
CA ALA A 62 -7.64 3.47 -4.90
C ALA A 62 -8.28 2.91 -6.19
N LEU A 63 -9.22 3.64 -6.81
CA LEU A 63 -9.86 3.20 -8.06
C LEU A 63 -9.01 3.42 -9.33
N GLU A 64 -7.90 4.10 -9.20
CA GLU A 64 -6.98 4.44 -10.30
C GLU A 64 -5.71 3.58 -10.28
N ASP A 65 -5.48 2.81 -9.23
CA ASP A 65 -4.21 2.11 -8.99
C ASP A 65 -4.35 0.59 -9.05
N TRP A 66 -3.21 -0.06 -9.31
CA TRP A 66 -3.01 -1.49 -9.12
C TRP A 66 -2.71 -1.77 -7.65
N GLY A 67 -3.11 -2.95 -7.18
CA GLY A 67 -2.79 -3.36 -5.82
C GLY A 67 -3.05 -4.83 -5.57
N ASP A 68 -2.48 -5.30 -4.48
CA ASP A 68 -2.80 -6.58 -3.86
C ASP A 68 -2.87 -6.38 -2.35
N ASP A 69 -3.59 -7.24 -1.68
CA ASP A 69 -3.76 -7.21 -0.24
C ASP A 69 -3.91 -8.60 0.34
N ILE A 70 -3.22 -8.83 1.45
CA ILE A 70 -3.40 -10.02 2.28
C ILE A 70 -4.15 -9.56 3.53
N PRO A 71 -5.44 -9.94 3.69
CA PRO A 71 -6.25 -9.43 4.79
C PRO A 71 -5.66 -9.82 6.16
N ASP A 72 -5.57 -8.83 7.06
CA ASP A 72 -5.16 -9.01 8.45
C ASP A 72 -6.13 -8.26 9.39
N PRO A 73 -6.88 -8.93 10.27
CA PRO A 73 -6.89 -10.39 10.47
C PRO A 73 -7.47 -11.13 9.26
N GLY A 74 -6.87 -12.30 8.96
CA GLY A 74 -7.31 -13.14 7.84
C GLY A 74 -8.68 -13.78 8.08
N PRO A 75 -9.37 -14.20 7.00
CA PRO A 75 -10.72 -14.81 7.07
C PRO A 75 -10.70 -16.26 7.59
N GLY A 76 -9.58 -16.73 8.12
CA GLY A 76 -9.41 -18.12 8.61
C GLY A 76 -9.02 -19.13 7.51
N PHE A 77 -8.65 -18.65 6.34
CA PHE A 77 -8.09 -19.39 5.22
C PHE A 77 -7.15 -18.48 4.42
N ALA A 78 -6.32 -19.04 3.54
CA ALA A 78 -5.44 -18.23 2.72
C ALA A 78 -6.24 -17.40 1.70
N ALA A 79 -6.02 -16.10 1.67
CA ALA A 79 -6.67 -15.19 0.75
C ALA A 79 -5.71 -14.07 0.33
N VAL A 80 -5.80 -13.67 -0.93
CA VAL A 80 -5.11 -12.50 -1.47
C VAL A 80 -6.10 -11.74 -2.35
N GLY A 81 -6.34 -10.48 -2.03
CA GLY A 81 -7.10 -9.56 -2.88
C GLY A 81 -6.24 -9.06 -4.02
N PHE A 82 -6.85 -8.82 -5.18
CA PHE A 82 -6.20 -8.15 -6.31
C PHE A 82 -7.09 -7.03 -6.83
N GLN A 83 -6.50 -5.86 -6.96
CA GLN A 83 -7.14 -4.67 -7.46
C GLN A 83 -6.55 -4.28 -8.81
N GLN A 84 -7.41 -3.87 -9.72
CA GLN A 84 -7.03 -3.24 -10.99
C GLN A 84 -7.67 -1.85 -11.08
N PRO A 85 -7.07 -0.90 -11.81
CA PRO A 85 -7.72 0.37 -12.11
C PRO A 85 -9.09 0.14 -12.77
N VAL A 86 -10.11 0.83 -12.27
CA VAL A 86 -11.48 0.82 -12.85
C VAL A 86 -11.86 2.18 -13.41
N VAL A 87 -11.08 3.22 -13.11
CA VAL A 87 -11.16 4.54 -13.72
C VAL A 87 -9.78 4.91 -14.26
N VAL A 88 -9.77 5.69 -15.33
CA VAL A 88 -8.53 6.26 -15.86
C VAL A 88 -8.12 7.43 -14.95
N PRO A 89 -6.86 7.46 -14.48
CA PRO A 89 -6.37 8.58 -13.70
C PRO A 89 -6.59 9.90 -14.41
N PHE A 90 -6.98 10.90 -13.64
CA PHE A 90 -7.25 12.23 -14.16
C PHE A 90 -5.98 12.82 -14.81
N GLY A 91 -6.06 13.19 -16.08
CA GLY A 91 -4.92 13.69 -16.87
C GLY A 91 -4.30 12.66 -17.83
N GLN A 92 -4.58 11.35 -17.70
CA GLN A 92 -4.27 10.39 -18.75
C GLN A 92 -5.38 10.40 -19.81
N THR A 93 -5.08 10.88 -21.00
CA THR A 93 -6.03 10.89 -22.10
C THR A 93 -5.89 9.58 -22.90
N ASP A 94 -6.97 8.83 -22.99
CA ASP A 94 -7.18 7.78 -24.01
C ASP A 94 -7.40 8.37 -25.42
N GLY A 95 -6.90 9.59 -25.67
CA GLY A 95 -7.16 10.36 -26.87
C GLY A 95 -8.42 11.23 -26.84
N ARG A 96 -9.17 11.25 -25.74
CA ARG A 96 -10.30 12.17 -25.52
C ARG A 96 -9.83 13.39 -24.75
N LYS A 97 -9.91 14.57 -25.40
CA LYS A 97 -9.55 15.85 -24.77
C LYS A 97 -10.54 16.21 -23.65
N TYR A 98 -10.15 15.98 -22.40
CA TYR A 98 -10.69 16.71 -21.27
C TYR A 98 -9.55 17.54 -20.67
N GLU A 99 -9.48 18.80 -21.07
CA GLU A 99 -8.60 19.81 -20.47
C GLU A 99 -9.15 20.24 -19.11
N LEU A 100 -8.89 19.43 -18.09
CA LEU A 100 -8.82 19.92 -16.73
C LEU A 100 -7.41 19.56 -16.27
N VAL A 101 -6.51 20.53 -16.29
CA VAL A 101 -5.12 20.37 -15.88
C VAL A 101 -5.07 20.43 -14.36
N PRO A 102 -4.91 19.29 -13.65
CA PRO A 102 -4.50 19.37 -12.26
C PRO A 102 -3.06 19.86 -12.21
N ALA A 103 -2.70 20.54 -11.16
CA ALA A 103 -1.32 20.85 -10.87
C ALA A 103 -0.55 19.52 -10.63
N GLY A 104 0.13 19.02 -11.64
CA GLY A 104 0.90 17.78 -11.62
C GLY A 104 0.13 16.55 -12.15
N GLU A 105 0.86 15.64 -12.78
CA GLU A 105 0.34 14.35 -13.20
C GLU A 105 0.41 13.38 -12.00
N PRO A 106 -0.72 12.81 -11.52
CA PRO A 106 -0.69 11.80 -10.48
C PRO A 106 0.02 10.55 -11.00
N ARG A 107 0.75 9.87 -10.13
CA ARG A 107 1.47 8.63 -10.45
C ARG A 107 1.28 7.59 -9.34
N ALA A 108 1.24 6.33 -9.74
CA ALA A 108 1.23 5.24 -8.79
C ALA A 108 2.49 5.26 -7.91
N PHE A 109 2.32 5.05 -6.62
CA PHE A 109 3.44 5.01 -5.67
C PHE A 109 4.54 4.03 -6.07
N GLY A 110 4.15 2.82 -6.49
CA GLY A 110 5.11 1.80 -6.92
C GLY A 110 5.92 2.24 -8.13
N ASP A 111 5.29 2.91 -9.10
CA ASP A 111 5.97 3.41 -10.30
C ASP A 111 6.93 4.57 -9.97
N VAL A 112 6.58 5.42 -9.00
CA VAL A 112 7.51 6.45 -8.50
C VAL A 112 8.74 5.81 -7.87
N LEU A 113 8.57 4.78 -7.03
CA LEU A 113 9.70 4.07 -6.42
C LEU A 113 10.60 3.37 -7.45
N LEU A 114 10.01 2.77 -8.49
CA LEU A 114 10.79 2.16 -9.58
C LEU A 114 11.57 3.22 -10.36
N THR A 115 10.97 4.37 -10.63
CA THR A 115 11.67 5.51 -11.28
C THR A 115 12.85 5.99 -10.40
N VAL A 116 12.64 6.16 -9.10
CA VAL A 116 13.72 6.54 -8.17
C VAL A 116 14.82 5.48 -8.14
N ALA A 117 14.46 4.19 -8.17
CA ALA A 117 15.44 3.10 -8.21
C ALA A 117 16.33 3.15 -9.47
N ASP A 118 15.73 3.47 -10.62
CA ASP A 118 16.48 3.63 -11.88
C ASP A 118 17.44 4.81 -11.81
N GLU A 119 17.04 5.95 -11.27
CA GLU A 119 17.88 7.14 -11.08
C GLU A 119 19.04 6.89 -10.08
N LEU A 120 18.81 6.02 -9.08
CA LEU A 120 19.86 5.61 -8.14
C LEU A 120 20.90 4.64 -8.75
N GLY A 121 20.65 4.15 -9.95
CA GLY A 121 21.55 3.35 -10.74
C GLY A 121 21.40 1.83 -10.56
N SER A 122 22.19 1.10 -11.36
CA SER A 122 22.04 -0.35 -11.55
C SER A 122 22.16 -1.21 -10.29
N ALA A 123 22.82 -0.72 -9.24
CA ALA A 123 22.90 -1.43 -7.97
C ALA A 123 21.52 -1.54 -7.27
N VAL A 124 20.64 -0.57 -7.48
CA VAL A 124 19.29 -0.55 -6.93
C VAL A 124 18.29 -1.10 -7.95
N SER A 125 18.28 -0.57 -9.17
CA SER A 125 17.33 -1.01 -10.21
C SER A 125 17.55 -2.47 -10.63
N GLY A 126 18.77 -3.00 -10.53
CA GLY A 126 19.03 -4.42 -10.77
C GLY A 126 18.36 -5.38 -9.78
N ALA A 127 18.05 -4.91 -8.56
CA ALA A 127 17.26 -5.66 -7.58
C ALA A 127 15.74 -5.54 -7.80
N LEU A 128 15.31 -4.58 -8.63
CA LEU A 128 13.91 -4.26 -8.94
C LEU A 128 13.69 -4.30 -10.47
N PRO A 129 13.70 -5.49 -11.10
CA PRO A 129 13.75 -5.62 -12.56
C PRO A 129 12.41 -5.31 -13.26
N TRP A 130 11.40 -4.86 -12.52
CA TRP A 130 10.09 -4.53 -13.04
C TRP A 130 10.03 -3.11 -13.59
N LYS A 131 9.22 -2.91 -14.62
CA LYS A 131 9.03 -1.60 -15.27
C LYS A 131 7.82 -0.86 -14.72
N SER A 132 6.91 -1.54 -14.03
CA SER A 132 5.72 -0.96 -13.44
C SER A 132 5.29 -1.72 -12.18
N PHE A 133 4.51 -1.06 -11.34
CA PHE A 133 3.92 -1.69 -10.18
C PHE A 133 2.94 -2.81 -10.55
N GLN A 134 2.25 -2.68 -11.68
CA GLN A 134 1.45 -3.76 -12.25
C GLN A 134 2.25 -5.06 -12.45
N GLU A 135 3.48 -4.97 -12.95
CA GLU A 135 4.33 -6.14 -13.14
C GLU A 135 4.69 -6.82 -11.80
N ILE A 136 4.90 -6.03 -10.74
CA ILE A 136 5.15 -6.55 -9.38
C ILE A 136 3.93 -7.32 -8.89
N VAL A 137 2.73 -6.74 -9.01
CA VAL A 137 1.46 -7.39 -8.62
C VAL A 137 1.24 -8.68 -9.44
N GLN A 138 1.55 -8.65 -10.74
CA GLN A 138 1.48 -9.85 -11.59
C GLN A 138 2.49 -10.93 -11.18
N GLU A 139 3.70 -10.57 -10.74
CA GLU A 139 4.67 -11.57 -10.28
C GLU A 139 4.22 -12.23 -8.97
N GLY A 140 3.58 -11.49 -8.07
CA GLY A 140 2.88 -12.05 -6.91
C GLY A 140 1.83 -13.08 -7.33
N ALA A 141 1.00 -12.74 -8.31
CA ALA A 141 0.01 -13.66 -8.88
C ALA A 141 0.65 -14.89 -9.57
N ARG A 142 1.84 -14.74 -10.21
CA ARG A 142 2.59 -15.88 -10.77
C ARG A 142 3.07 -16.83 -9.67
N GLY A 143 3.45 -16.30 -8.52
CA GLY A 143 3.77 -17.10 -7.33
C GLY A 143 2.59 -18.00 -6.94
N LEU A 144 1.39 -17.42 -6.83
CA LEU A 144 0.17 -18.18 -6.54
C LEU A 144 -0.13 -19.24 -7.63
N TYR A 145 -0.02 -18.85 -8.90
CA TYR A 145 -0.22 -19.78 -10.02
C TYR A 145 0.68 -21.01 -9.96
N ARG A 146 1.96 -20.83 -9.60
CA ARG A 146 2.94 -21.92 -9.49
C ARG A 146 2.64 -22.82 -8.27
N THR A 147 2.37 -22.24 -7.12
CA THR A 147 2.17 -22.98 -5.86
C THR A 147 0.86 -23.75 -5.85
N GLN A 148 -0.21 -23.19 -6.44
CA GLN A 148 -1.53 -23.81 -6.48
C GLN A 148 -1.82 -24.55 -7.78
N SER A 149 -0.79 -24.78 -8.61
CA SER A 149 -0.94 -25.47 -9.90
C SER A 149 -2.00 -24.81 -10.81
N GLY A 150 -2.10 -23.49 -10.75
CA GLY A 150 -3.03 -22.71 -11.54
C GLY A 150 -4.51 -22.84 -11.15
N LYS A 151 -4.82 -23.28 -9.93
CA LYS A 151 -6.20 -23.42 -9.46
C LYS A 151 -6.82 -22.08 -9.13
N LEU A 152 -8.02 -21.84 -9.68
CA LEU A 152 -8.90 -20.73 -9.35
C LEU A 152 -10.05 -21.25 -8.50
N PRO A 153 -10.19 -20.86 -7.23
CA PRO A 153 -11.33 -21.24 -6.42
C PRO A 153 -12.61 -20.60 -6.94
N MET A 154 -13.72 -21.34 -6.84
CA MET A 154 -15.06 -20.91 -7.24
C MET A 154 -15.90 -20.60 -6.01
N ALA A 155 -16.97 -19.80 -6.19
CA ALA A 155 -17.86 -19.41 -5.10
C ALA A 155 -18.57 -20.61 -4.45
N ASP A 156 -18.77 -21.70 -5.19
CA ASP A 156 -19.38 -22.94 -4.70
C ASP A 156 -18.41 -23.87 -3.93
N GLY A 157 -17.17 -23.41 -3.73
CA GLY A 157 -16.12 -24.18 -3.06
C GLY A 157 -15.36 -25.14 -3.97
N SER A 158 -15.75 -25.26 -5.24
CA SER A 158 -14.99 -26.00 -6.25
C SER A 158 -13.76 -25.19 -6.73
N SER A 159 -12.92 -25.80 -7.53
CA SER A 159 -11.80 -25.11 -8.18
C SER A 159 -11.65 -25.50 -9.63
N VAL A 160 -11.28 -24.53 -10.47
CA VAL A 160 -11.01 -24.72 -11.88
C VAL A 160 -9.53 -24.50 -12.14
N VAL A 161 -8.89 -25.41 -12.87
CA VAL A 161 -7.49 -25.24 -13.31
C VAL A 161 -7.47 -24.32 -14.53
N ALA A 162 -6.77 -23.20 -14.40
CA ALA A 162 -6.55 -22.28 -15.52
C ALA A 162 -5.50 -22.88 -16.48
N PRO A 163 -5.76 -22.93 -17.79
CA PRO A 163 -4.84 -23.56 -18.75
C PRO A 163 -3.54 -22.76 -18.96
N SER A 164 -3.51 -21.50 -18.54
CA SER A 164 -2.35 -20.62 -18.65
C SER A 164 -2.35 -19.56 -17.56
N PHE A 165 -1.20 -18.94 -17.33
CA PHE A 165 -1.11 -17.80 -16.42
C PHE A 165 -2.04 -16.65 -16.86
N ALA A 166 -2.16 -16.38 -18.15
CA ALA A 166 -3.05 -15.33 -18.65
C ALA A 166 -4.52 -15.58 -18.25
N SER A 167 -4.98 -16.84 -18.36
CA SER A 167 -6.34 -17.23 -17.94
C SER A 167 -6.48 -17.16 -16.42
N PHE A 168 -5.44 -17.53 -15.66
CA PHE A 168 -5.42 -17.41 -14.22
C PHE A 168 -5.51 -15.96 -13.78
N TRP A 169 -4.66 -15.09 -14.32
CA TRP A 169 -4.65 -13.65 -14.05
C TRP A 169 -5.98 -12.99 -14.35
N SER A 170 -6.54 -13.25 -15.54
CA SER A 170 -7.88 -12.76 -15.89
C SER A 170 -8.95 -13.21 -14.89
N GLY A 171 -8.88 -14.46 -14.47
CA GLY A 171 -9.79 -15.02 -13.45
C GLY A 171 -9.64 -14.36 -12.07
N LEU A 172 -8.42 -14.04 -11.65
CA LEU A 172 -8.16 -13.31 -10.41
C LEU A 172 -8.81 -11.92 -10.45
N LEU A 173 -8.58 -11.17 -11.53
CA LEU A 173 -9.13 -9.82 -11.68
C LEU A 173 -10.66 -9.80 -11.74
N GLN A 174 -11.26 -10.78 -12.43
CA GLN A 174 -12.73 -10.90 -12.50
C GLN A 174 -13.37 -11.19 -11.14
N ARG A 175 -12.64 -11.85 -10.23
CA ARG A 175 -13.12 -12.21 -8.89
C ARG A 175 -12.71 -11.22 -7.82
N GLY A 176 -11.77 -10.34 -8.12
CA GLY A 176 -11.15 -9.45 -7.14
C GLY A 176 -10.16 -10.12 -6.22
N GLY A 177 -9.77 -11.39 -6.47
CA GLY A 177 -8.80 -12.07 -5.64
C GLY A 177 -8.71 -13.58 -5.83
N TRP A 178 -7.88 -14.16 -4.98
CA TRP A 178 -7.67 -15.59 -4.82
C TRP A 178 -7.88 -16.00 -3.37
N TRP A 179 -8.42 -17.19 -3.12
CA TRP A 179 -8.59 -17.76 -1.79
C TRP A 179 -8.53 -19.29 -1.84
N ASP A 180 -8.08 -19.88 -0.73
CA ASP A 180 -8.06 -21.34 -0.55
C ASP A 180 -8.73 -21.70 0.78
N GLN A 181 -9.97 -22.11 0.71
CA GLN A 181 -10.75 -22.51 1.89
C GLN A 181 -10.29 -23.85 2.50
N SER A 182 -9.49 -24.63 1.79
CA SER A 182 -8.91 -25.87 2.30
C SER A 182 -7.69 -25.63 3.20
N SER A 183 -6.98 -24.53 3.00
CA SER A 183 -5.86 -24.14 3.82
C SER A 183 -6.34 -23.40 5.08
N ARG A 184 -6.77 -24.16 6.07
CA ARG A 184 -7.04 -23.60 7.39
C ARG A 184 -5.73 -23.50 8.17
N PRO A 185 -5.46 -22.40 8.87
CA PRO A 185 -4.31 -22.35 9.77
C PRO A 185 -4.48 -23.47 10.81
N SER A 186 -3.43 -24.25 11.00
CA SER A 186 -3.42 -25.41 11.93
C SER A 186 -3.54 -24.99 13.41
N THR A 187 -3.39 -23.71 13.70
CA THR A 187 -3.52 -23.15 15.04
C THR A 187 -4.35 -21.86 14.97
N VAL A 188 -5.57 -21.94 15.43
CA VAL A 188 -6.27 -20.72 15.90
C VAL A 188 -5.50 -20.26 17.12
N GLY A 189 -4.91 -19.07 17.06
CA GLY A 189 -4.29 -18.46 18.24
C GLY A 189 -5.34 -18.45 19.35
N VAL A 190 -5.08 -19.16 20.44
CA VAL A 190 -5.95 -19.09 21.61
C VAL A 190 -5.77 -17.68 22.18
N PHE A 191 -6.76 -16.84 22.03
CA PHE A 191 -6.77 -15.56 22.73
C PHE A 191 -6.54 -15.83 24.22
N PRO A 192 -5.63 -15.12 24.88
CA PRO A 192 -5.46 -15.24 26.31
C PRO A 192 -6.83 -15.00 26.98
N LYS A 193 -7.20 -15.86 27.90
CA LYS A 193 -8.48 -15.86 28.59
C LYS A 193 -8.75 -14.54 29.35
N GLU A 194 -7.70 -13.82 29.64
CA GLU A 194 -7.71 -12.49 30.25
C GLU A 194 -6.82 -11.57 29.41
N LEU A 195 -7.44 -10.58 28.78
CA LEU A 195 -6.69 -9.47 28.24
C LEU A 195 -6.13 -8.67 29.42
N PRO A 196 -4.84 -8.27 29.39
CA PRO A 196 -4.33 -7.34 30.37
C PRO A 196 -5.23 -6.11 30.39
N GLY A 197 -5.69 -5.70 31.57
CA GLY A 197 -6.51 -4.50 31.71
C GLY A 197 -5.82 -3.30 31.06
N PRO A 198 -6.56 -2.34 30.53
CA PRO A 198 -5.97 -1.15 29.95
C PRO A 198 -5.06 -0.49 31.00
N SER A 199 -3.79 -0.26 30.63
CA SER A 199 -2.91 0.53 31.46
C SER A 199 -3.51 1.94 31.55
N THR A 200 -3.94 2.33 32.75
CA THR A 200 -4.36 3.71 32.99
C THR A 200 -3.18 4.62 32.76
N ALA A 201 -3.26 5.44 31.72
CA ALA A 201 -2.28 6.49 31.52
C ALA A 201 -2.35 7.45 32.71
N SER A 202 -1.28 7.55 33.48
CA SER A 202 -1.18 8.57 34.53
C SER A 202 -0.90 9.92 33.87
N PHE A 203 -1.92 10.76 33.80
CA PHE A 203 -1.74 12.15 33.38
C PHE A 203 -1.12 12.95 34.55
N SER A 204 0.14 13.32 34.42
CA SER A 204 0.75 14.32 35.27
C SER A 204 0.55 15.71 34.62
N GLY A 205 -0.57 16.32 34.85
CA GLY A 205 -0.89 17.67 34.34
C GLY A 205 -2.34 18.03 34.62
N ASN A 206 -2.55 19.27 35.07
CA ASN A 206 -3.91 19.81 35.21
C ASN A 206 -4.52 19.98 33.81
N PRO A 207 -5.66 19.35 33.47
CA PRO A 207 -6.37 19.69 32.25
C PRO A 207 -6.83 21.16 32.35
N LYS A 208 -6.34 21.99 31.45
CA LYS A 208 -6.91 23.35 31.25
C LYS A 208 -8.09 23.28 30.34
#